data_16ed18091b432c7d08c9458c238b57fc
#
_entry.id   16ed18091b432c7d08c9458c238b57fc
#
_cell.length_a   1.000
_cell.length_b   1.000
_cell.length_c   1.000
_cell.angle_alpha   90.00
_cell.angle_beta   90.00
_cell.angle_gamma   90.00
#
_symmetry.space_group_name_H-M   'P 1'
#
loop_
_entity.id
_entity.type
_entity.pdbx_description
1 polymer ?
#
loop_
_entity_poly.entity_id
_entity_poly.type
_entity_poly.pdbx_seq_one_letter_code
_entity_poly.pdbx_strand_id
1 'polypeptide(L)'
;MQEGYGTKTEANLAAAFAGESQARNKYTYFASVAKKEGFEQIAAIFLQTADNEKEHAKMWFKELDGLGDTAANLLSAAEGENYEWTDMYDTFAKEAEEEGFKALAAKFRAVAQVEKAHEERYRKLLNNVEMKTVFEKGEMTMWECRNCGHLVM
;
A
#
# COMPACT_ATOMS: atom_id res chain seq x y z
N MET A 1 -8.80 19.29 -6.40
CA MET A 1 -8.41 19.20 -7.83
C MET A 1 -7.94 20.58 -8.27
N GLN A 2 -6.70 20.69 -8.75
CA GLN A 2 -6.33 21.91 -9.46
C GLN A 2 -7.22 22.00 -10.70
N GLU A 3 -7.94 23.13 -10.84
CA GLU A 3 -8.69 23.40 -12.08
C GLU A 3 -7.70 23.36 -13.24
N GLY A 4 -7.83 22.39 -14.14
CA GLY A 4 -7.12 22.45 -15.39
C GLY A 4 -6.59 21.19 -16.04
N TYR A 5 -6.64 20.03 -15.43
CA TYR A 5 -6.24 18.82 -16.15
C TYR A 5 -7.38 18.35 -17.06
N GLY A 6 -7.14 18.33 -18.38
CA GLY A 6 -8.01 17.65 -19.30
C GLY A 6 -7.96 16.14 -19.06
N THR A 7 -9.00 15.40 -19.46
CA THR A 7 -9.13 13.95 -19.26
C THR A 7 -7.92 13.13 -19.71
N LYS A 8 -7.22 13.55 -20.79
CA LYS A 8 -5.99 12.88 -21.25
C LYS A 8 -4.81 13.09 -20.31
N THR A 9 -4.66 14.29 -19.74
CA THR A 9 -3.58 14.59 -18.80
C THR A 9 -3.80 13.84 -17.49
N GLU A 10 -5.02 13.78 -16.99
CA GLU A 10 -5.37 13.00 -15.80
C GLU A 10 -5.09 11.51 -16.00
N ALA A 11 -5.50 10.94 -17.14
CA ALA A 11 -5.18 9.57 -17.50
C ALA A 11 -3.67 9.30 -17.59
N ASN A 12 -2.90 10.26 -18.13
CA ASN A 12 -1.44 10.17 -18.20
C ASN A 12 -0.80 10.22 -16.80
N LEU A 13 -1.30 11.06 -15.89
CA LEU A 13 -0.85 11.10 -14.49
C LEU A 13 -1.11 9.78 -13.78
N ALA A 14 -2.30 9.22 -13.94
CA ALA A 14 -2.64 7.91 -13.37
C ALA A 14 -1.75 6.78 -13.93
N ALA A 15 -1.50 6.79 -15.26
CA ALA A 15 -0.62 5.82 -15.90
C ALA A 15 0.84 5.99 -15.45
N ALA A 16 1.32 7.21 -15.28
CA ALA A 16 2.66 7.50 -14.76
C ALA A 16 2.81 7.02 -13.32
N PHE A 17 1.85 7.33 -12.43
CA PHE A 17 1.84 6.85 -11.05
C PHE A 17 1.87 5.31 -10.98
N ALA A 18 1.04 4.64 -11.80
CA ALA A 18 1.01 3.18 -11.88
C ALA A 18 2.34 2.59 -12.37
N GLY A 19 2.92 3.17 -13.42
CA GLY A 19 4.21 2.75 -14.00
C GLY A 19 5.36 2.84 -13.00
N GLU A 20 5.53 3.99 -12.36
CA GLU A 20 6.57 4.22 -11.36
C GLU A 20 6.41 3.34 -10.11
N SER A 21 5.16 3.15 -9.65
CA SER A 21 4.85 2.26 -8.53
C SER A 21 5.22 0.80 -8.83
N GLN A 22 4.97 0.33 -10.06
CA GLN A 22 5.37 -1.00 -10.49
C GLN A 22 6.89 -1.11 -10.63
N ALA A 23 7.56 -0.12 -11.22
CA ALA A 23 9.00 -0.08 -11.39
C ALA A 23 9.71 -0.15 -10.03
N ARG A 24 9.28 0.65 -9.05
CA ARG A 24 9.77 0.60 -7.67
C ARG A 24 9.74 -0.82 -7.09
N ASN A 25 8.62 -1.51 -7.20
CA ASN A 25 8.49 -2.85 -6.66
C ASN A 25 9.37 -3.87 -7.43
N LYS A 26 9.35 -3.82 -8.76
CA LYS A 26 10.16 -4.70 -9.61
C LYS A 26 11.65 -4.56 -9.31
N TYR A 27 12.18 -3.35 -9.17
CA TYR A 27 13.59 -3.12 -8.90
C TYR A 27 14.01 -3.62 -7.51
N THR A 28 13.14 -3.54 -6.51
CA THR A 28 13.38 -4.17 -5.20
C THR A 28 13.50 -5.70 -5.33
N TYR A 29 12.66 -6.33 -6.17
CA TYR A 29 12.75 -7.76 -6.42
C TYR A 29 14.00 -8.13 -7.20
N PHE A 30 14.38 -7.35 -8.21
CA PHE A 30 15.61 -7.56 -8.99
C PHE A 30 16.85 -7.39 -8.13
N ALA A 31 16.87 -6.43 -7.22
CA ALA A 31 17.95 -6.27 -6.25
C ALA A 31 18.12 -7.50 -5.36
N SER A 32 17.04 -8.11 -4.92
CA SER A 32 17.07 -9.33 -4.12
C SER A 32 17.71 -10.51 -4.88
N VAL A 33 17.44 -10.64 -6.18
CA VAL A 33 18.05 -11.66 -7.04
C VAL A 33 19.54 -11.36 -7.22
N ALA A 34 19.89 -10.14 -7.62
CA ALA A 34 21.29 -9.73 -7.84
C ALA A 34 22.15 -9.98 -6.58
N LYS A 35 21.60 -9.66 -5.40
CA LYS A 35 22.29 -9.90 -4.12
C LYS A 35 22.54 -11.38 -3.87
N LYS A 36 21.56 -12.26 -4.14
CA LYS A 36 21.71 -13.72 -3.99
C LYS A 36 22.75 -14.31 -4.95
N GLU A 37 22.91 -13.68 -6.11
CA GLU A 37 23.90 -14.05 -7.13
C GLU A 37 25.29 -13.45 -6.86
N GLY A 38 25.45 -12.61 -5.82
CA GLY A 38 26.71 -11.97 -5.44
C GLY A 38 27.01 -10.66 -6.17
N PHE A 39 26.08 -10.11 -6.94
CA PHE A 39 26.23 -8.85 -7.66
C PHE A 39 25.85 -7.65 -6.78
N GLU A 40 26.61 -7.37 -5.73
CA GLU A 40 26.30 -6.36 -4.72
C GLU A 40 26.14 -4.95 -5.32
N GLN A 41 27.00 -4.54 -6.27
CA GLN A 41 26.89 -3.25 -6.93
C GLN A 41 25.60 -3.12 -7.75
N ILE A 42 25.22 -4.15 -8.48
CA ILE A 42 23.98 -4.19 -9.27
C ILE A 42 22.78 -4.11 -8.34
N ALA A 43 22.79 -4.86 -7.24
CA ALA A 43 21.74 -4.80 -6.23
C ALA A 43 21.59 -3.39 -5.63
N ALA A 44 22.70 -2.74 -5.29
CA ALA A 44 22.69 -1.38 -4.78
C ALA A 44 22.10 -0.37 -5.78
N ILE A 45 22.45 -0.48 -7.07
CA ILE A 45 21.90 0.38 -8.12
C ILE A 45 20.40 0.17 -8.28
N PHE A 46 19.91 -1.07 -8.29
CA PHE A 46 18.47 -1.35 -8.32
C PHE A 46 17.72 -0.73 -7.13
N LEU A 47 18.26 -0.82 -5.91
CA LEU A 47 17.64 -0.24 -4.72
C LEU A 47 17.62 1.30 -4.80
N GLN A 48 18.72 1.91 -5.22
CA GLN A 48 18.78 3.36 -5.43
C GLN A 48 17.74 3.81 -6.46
N THR A 49 17.63 3.11 -7.58
CA THR A 49 16.64 3.43 -8.61
C THR A 49 15.22 3.23 -8.07
N ALA A 50 14.95 2.15 -7.32
CA ALA A 50 13.65 1.93 -6.68
C ALA A 50 13.24 3.09 -5.76
N ASP A 51 14.19 3.68 -5.02
CA ASP A 51 13.92 4.86 -4.20
C ASP A 51 13.64 6.12 -5.03
N ASN A 52 14.28 6.28 -6.20
CA ASN A 52 13.97 7.37 -7.13
C ASN A 52 12.54 7.22 -7.69
N GLU A 53 12.16 6.00 -8.14
CA GLU A 53 10.82 5.74 -8.68
C GLU A 53 9.71 5.94 -7.64
N LYS A 54 10.01 5.68 -6.36
CA LYS A 54 9.09 6.01 -5.26
C LYS A 54 8.80 7.52 -5.19
N GLU A 55 9.82 8.36 -5.35
CA GLU A 55 9.62 9.81 -5.33
C GLU A 55 8.93 10.32 -6.60
N HIS A 56 9.19 9.72 -7.77
CA HIS A 56 8.47 10.01 -9.00
C HIS A 56 6.98 9.66 -8.85
N ALA A 57 6.66 8.45 -8.39
CA ALA A 57 5.29 8.03 -8.12
C ALA A 57 4.57 9.00 -7.19
N LYS A 58 5.25 9.43 -6.11
CA LYS A 58 4.71 10.39 -5.15
C LYS A 58 4.39 11.76 -5.76
N MET A 59 5.20 12.23 -6.72
CA MET A 59 4.91 13.48 -7.44
C MET A 59 3.58 13.37 -8.19
N TRP A 60 3.40 12.31 -8.99
CA TRP A 60 2.18 12.08 -9.76
C TRP A 60 0.97 11.86 -8.87
N PHE A 61 1.14 11.14 -7.76
CA PHE A 61 0.08 10.90 -6.78
C PHE A 61 -0.42 12.19 -6.12
N LYS A 62 0.46 13.16 -5.89
CA LYS A 62 0.08 14.50 -5.39
C LYS A 62 -0.71 15.30 -6.43
N GLU A 63 -0.32 15.23 -7.70
CA GLU A 63 -1.05 15.91 -8.79
C GLU A 63 -2.46 15.34 -8.98
N LEU A 64 -2.68 14.07 -8.58
CA LEU A 64 -3.97 13.40 -8.56
C LEU A 64 -4.78 13.65 -7.27
N ASP A 65 -4.34 14.56 -6.41
CA ASP A 65 -4.92 14.80 -5.09
C ASP A 65 -5.02 13.54 -4.20
N GLY A 66 -4.16 12.54 -4.47
CA GLY A 66 -4.20 11.26 -3.76
C GLY A 66 -3.61 11.29 -2.36
N LEU A 67 -2.92 12.38 -1.97
CA LEU A 67 -2.23 12.47 -0.68
C LEU A 67 -2.88 13.56 0.19
N GLY A 68 -3.62 13.13 1.18
CA GLY A 68 -4.27 13.97 2.17
C GLY A 68 -3.57 14.01 3.53
N ASP A 69 -4.28 14.47 4.55
CA ASP A 69 -3.85 14.33 5.94
C ASP A 69 -3.97 12.88 6.44
N THR A 70 -3.57 12.62 7.67
CA THR A 70 -3.55 11.25 8.21
C THR A 70 -4.93 10.60 8.23
N ALA A 71 -5.99 11.35 8.56
CA ALA A 71 -7.35 10.80 8.59
C ALA A 71 -7.84 10.47 7.18
N ALA A 72 -7.64 11.38 6.22
CA ALA A 72 -7.99 11.16 4.82
C ALA A 72 -7.22 9.99 4.21
N ASN A 73 -5.93 9.86 4.51
CA ASN A 73 -5.10 8.76 4.02
C ASN A 73 -5.52 7.40 4.63
N LEU A 74 -5.91 7.38 5.92
CA LEU A 74 -6.43 6.16 6.56
C LEU A 74 -7.78 5.74 5.97
N LEU A 75 -8.66 6.70 5.68
CA LEU A 75 -9.92 6.42 5.01
C LEU A 75 -9.69 5.87 3.61
N SER A 76 -8.87 6.54 2.80
CA SER A 76 -8.54 6.11 1.45
C SER A 76 -7.91 4.71 1.42
N ALA A 77 -7.00 4.41 2.37
CA ALA A 77 -6.43 3.08 2.51
C ALA A 77 -7.51 2.04 2.85
N ALA A 78 -8.37 2.31 3.84
CA ALA A 78 -9.46 1.40 4.22
C ALA A 78 -10.43 1.12 3.06
N GLU A 79 -10.76 2.13 2.25
CA GLU A 79 -11.64 1.98 1.08
C GLU A 79 -10.97 1.18 -0.03
N GLY A 80 -9.67 1.37 -0.26
CA GLY A 80 -8.89 0.58 -1.20
C GLY A 80 -8.87 -0.91 -0.82
N GLU A 81 -8.50 -1.22 0.41
CA GLU A 81 -8.49 -2.59 0.92
C GLU A 81 -9.89 -3.22 0.88
N ASN A 82 -10.94 -2.45 1.21
CA ASN A 82 -12.32 -2.92 1.09
C ASN A 82 -12.67 -3.35 -0.33
N TYR A 83 -12.36 -2.52 -1.34
CA TYR A 83 -12.56 -2.88 -2.74
C TYR A 83 -11.77 -4.13 -3.13
N GLU A 84 -10.52 -4.25 -2.69
CA GLU A 84 -9.68 -5.38 -3.03
C GLU A 84 -10.25 -6.71 -2.51
N TRP A 85 -10.75 -6.78 -1.29
CA TRP A 85 -11.23 -8.05 -0.76
C TRP A 85 -12.71 -8.33 -1.07
N THR A 86 -13.57 -7.31 -1.24
CA THR A 86 -15.00 -7.51 -1.51
C THR A 86 -15.31 -7.74 -2.99
N ASP A 87 -14.53 -7.13 -3.91
CA ASP A 87 -14.81 -7.12 -5.34
C ASP A 87 -13.65 -7.72 -6.17
N MET A 88 -12.48 -7.11 -6.14
CA MET A 88 -11.37 -7.42 -7.04
C MET A 88 -10.89 -8.87 -6.88
N TYR A 89 -10.45 -9.26 -5.71
CA TYR A 89 -9.92 -10.61 -5.49
C TYR A 89 -11.01 -11.68 -5.50
N ASP A 90 -12.24 -11.37 -5.11
CA ASP A 90 -13.37 -12.29 -5.22
C ASP A 90 -13.67 -12.61 -6.70
N THR A 91 -13.70 -11.57 -7.54
CA THR A 91 -13.87 -11.72 -8.98
C THR A 91 -12.72 -12.51 -9.59
N PHE A 92 -11.47 -12.13 -9.32
CA PHE A 92 -10.28 -12.84 -9.84
C PHE A 92 -10.22 -14.31 -9.42
N ALA A 93 -10.66 -14.62 -8.19
CA ALA A 93 -10.69 -16.01 -7.72
C ALA A 93 -11.74 -16.84 -8.46
N LYS A 94 -12.93 -16.27 -8.75
CA LYS A 94 -13.99 -16.94 -9.52
C LYS A 94 -13.56 -17.18 -10.97
N GLU A 95 -13.03 -16.17 -11.64
CA GLU A 95 -12.53 -16.27 -13.00
C GLU A 95 -11.41 -17.32 -13.12
N ALA A 96 -10.43 -17.27 -12.20
CA ALA A 96 -9.35 -18.27 -12.17
C ALA A 96 -9.86 -19.70 -11.94
N GLU A 97 -10.92 -19.87 -11.17
CA GLU A 97 -11.54 -21.17 -10.92
C GLU A 97 -12.28 -21.69 -12.16
N GLU A 98 -13.01 -20.82 -12.86
CA GLU A 98 -13.70 -21.12 -14.13
C GLU A 98 -12.73 -21.49 -15.23
N GLU A 99 -11.56 -20.83 -15.29
CA GLU A 99 -10.47 -21.17 -16.22
C GLU A 99 -9.65 -22.40 -15.81
N GLY A 100 -9.93 -23.02 -14.64
CA GLY A 100 -9.28 -24.21 -14.14
C GLY A 100 -8.00 -23.98 -13.30
N PHE A 101 -7.64 -22.73 -13.00
CA PHE A 101 -6.48 -22.35 -12.19
C PHE A 101 -6.76 -22.37 -10.67
N LYS A 102 -7.23 -23.51 -10.15
CA LYS A 102 -7.67 -23.66 -8.76
C LYS A 102 -6.62 -23.20 -7.72
N ALA A 103 -5.33 -23.47 -7.96
CA ALA A 103 -4.27 -23.04 -7.06
C ALA A 103 -4.10 -21.51 -7.02
N LEU A 104 -4.31 -20.83 -8.15
CA LEU A 104 -4.30 -19.37 -8.24
C LEU A 104 -5.54 -18.77 -7.59
N ALA A 105 -6.72 -19.34 -7.81
CA ALA A 105 -7.96 -18.95 -7.14
C ALA A 105 -7.82 -19.03 -5.62
N ALA A 106 -7.21 -20.08 -5.08
CA ALA A 106 -6.93 -20.21 -3.65
C ALA A 106 -5.99 -19.10 -3.15
N LYS A 107 -4.97 -18.70 -3.92
CA LYS A 107 -4.07 -17.59 -3.57
C LYS A 107 -4.82 -16.26 -3.54
N PHE A 108 -5.68 -15.96 -4.52
CA PHE A 108 -6.49 -14.74 -4.53
C PHE A 108 -7.38 -14.66 -3.28
N ARG A 109 -8.06 -15.76 -2.92
CA ARG A 109 -8.89 -15.81 -1.69
C ARG A 109 -8.06 -15.63 -0.42
N ALA A 110 -6.85 -16.18 -0.37
CA ALA A 110 -5.96 -16.02 0.78
C ALA A 110 -5.51 -14.56 0.94
N VAL A 111 -5.15 -13.89 -0.16
CA VAL A 111 -4.79 -12.47 -0.14
C VAL A 111 -5.99 -11.63 0.26
N ALA A 112 -7.19 -11.88 -0.28
CA ALA A 112 -8.42 -11.18 0.12
C ALA A 112 -8.65 -11.18 1.64
N GLN A 113 -8.32 -12.26 2.35
CA GLN A 113 -8.44 -12.31 3.81
C GLN A 113 -7.41 -11.41 4.52
N VAL A 114 -6.23 -11.23 3.92
CA VAL A 114 -5.22 -10.30 4.43
C VAL A 114 -5.69 -8.85 4.25
N GLU A 115 -6.23 -8.51 3.07
CA GLU A 115 -6.72 -7.15 2.79
C GLU A 115 -7.93 -6.79 3.66
N LYS A 116 -8.78 -7.75 3.98
CA LYS A 116 -9.83 -7.56 4.99
C LYS A 116 -9.27 -7.17 6.36
N ALA A 117 -8.21 -7.84 6.80
CA ALA A 117 -7.57 -7.52 8.09
C ALA A 117 -6.85 -6.14 8.04
N HIS A 118 -6.33 -5.73 6.89
CA HIS A 118 -5.79 -4.40 6.67
C HIS A 118 -6.88 -3.33 6.78
N GLU A 119 -8.02 -3.50 6.12
CA GLU A 119 -9.17 -2.60 6.23
C GLU A 119 -9.61 -2.42 7.68
N GLU A 120 -9.85 -3.52 8.41
CA GLU A 120 -10.26 -3.48 9.82
C GLU A 120 -9.25 -2.69 10.67
N ARG A 121 -7.95 -2.86 10.42
CA ARG A 121 -6.88 -2.14 11.09
C ARG A 121 -6.92 -0.64 10.79
N TYR A 122 -7.04 -0.26 9.51
CA TYR A 122 -7.10 1.15 9.11
C TYR A 122 -8.34 1.85 9.65
N ARG A 123 -9.51 1.21 9.63
CA ARG A 123 -10.73 1.78 10.23
C ARG A 123 -10.61 1.98 11.74
N LYS A 124 -9.98 1.04 12.45
CA LYS A 124 -9.70 1.19 13.87
C LYS A 124 -8.75 2.36 14.16
N LEU A 125 -7.71 2.52 13.35
CA LEU A 125 -6.77 3.64 13.48
C LEU A 125 -7.43 4.98 13.16
N LEU A 126 -8.28 5.04 12.13
CA LEU A 126 -9.05 6.21 11.77
C LEU A 126 -9.95 6.63 12.95
N ASN A 127 -10.71 5.71 13.51
CA ASN A 127 -11.53 5.98 14.69
C ASN A 127 -10.70 6.52 15.87
N ASN A 128 -9.49 6.00 16.10
CA ASN A 128 -8.61 6.51 17.15
C ASN A 128 -8.16 7.97 16.89
N VAL A 129 -7.92 8.33 15.63
CA VAL A 129 -7.57 9.71 15.23
C VAL A 129 -8.75 10.65 15.46
N GLU A 130 -9.94 10.28 14.99
CA GLU A 130 -11.17 11.06 15.10
C GLU A 130 -11.59 11.27 16.55
N MET A 131 -11.48 10.22 17.38
CA MET A 131 -11.79 10.26 18.82
C MET A 131 -10.67 10.86 19.67
N LYS A 132 -9.54 11.27 19.05
CA LYS A 132 -8.33 11.79 19.73
C LYS A 132 -7.76 10.84 20.78
N THR A 133 -7.95 9.52 20.58
CA THR A 133 -7.51 8.47 21.51
C THR A 133 -6.18 7.81 21.11
N VAL A 134 -5.44 8.39 20.16
CA VAL A 134 -4.14 7.86 19.73
C VAL A 134 -3.13 7.88 20.87
N PHE A 135 -3.04 9.00 21.59
CA PHE A 135 -2.10 9.24 22.70
C PHE A 135 -2.78 9.25 24.07
N GLU A 136 -4.09 9.23 24.11
CA GLU A 136 -4.89 9.30 25.33
C GLU A 136 -5.93 8.16 25.32
N LYS A 137 -5.70 7.16 26.13
CA LYS A 137 -6.57 6.01 26.27
C LYS A 137 -7.44 6.16 27.52
N GLY A 138 -8.72 5.83 27.40
CA GLY A 138 -9.67 5.87 28.54
C GLY A 138 -9.36 4.83 29.63
N GLU A 139 -8.51 3.85 29.34
CA GLU A 139 -8.08 2.80 30.25
C GLU A 139 -6.54 2.77 30.32
N MET A 140 -6.03 2.23 31.42
CA MET A 140 -4.58 2.00 31.55
C MET A 140 -4.11 1.06 30.46
N THR A 141 -3.16 1.51 29.66
CA THR A 141 -2.62 0.78 28.51
C THR A 141 -1.11 0.71 28.63
N MET A 142 -0.55 -0.47 28.42
CA MET A 142 0.91 -0.64 28.41
C MET A 142 1.50 -0.01 27.15
N TRP A 143 2.48 0.85 27.34
CA TRP A 143 3.26 1.47 26.29
C TRP A 143 4.68 0.91 26.27
N GLU A 144 5.17 0.58 25.07
CA GLU A 144 6.54 0.16 24.86
C GLU A 144 7.33 1.21 24.08
N CYS A 145 8.46 1.61 24.60
CA CYS A 145 9.41 2.46 23.89
C CYS A 145 10.11 1.63 22.80
N ARG A 146 9.85 1.94 21.54
CA ARG A 146 10.45 1.22 20.39
C ARG A 146 11.98 1.38 20.29
N ASN A 147 12.56 2.35 21.00
CA ASN A 147 14.00 2.58 21.00
C ASN A 147 14.74 1.74 22.04
N CYS A 148 14.18 1.57 23.24
CA CYS A 148 14.87 0.89 24.34
C CYS A 148 14.07 -0.26 24.98
N GLY A 149 12.83 -0.53 24.53
CA GLY A 149 11.97 -1.58 25.08
C GLY A 149 11.36 -1.26 26.44
N HIS A 150 11.53 -0.02 26.96
CA HIS A 150 10.96 0.36 28.26
C HIS A 150 9.43 0.29 28.21
N LEU A 151 8.84 -0.39 29.21
CA LEU A 151 7.40 -0.55 29.36
C LEU A 151 6.88 0.41 30.44
N VAL A 152 5.76 1.09 30.16
CA VAL A 152 5.05 1.95 31.12
C VAL A 152 3.54 1.76 30.98
N MET A 153 2.83 1.77 32.11
CA MET A 153 1.36 1.73 32.18
C MET A 153 0.78 3.13 32.16
#